data_ffc5c1982e98d4a32cbfe7ec6b6281c1
#
_entry.id   ffc5c1982e98d4a32cbfe7ec6b6281c1
#
_cell.length_a   1.000
_cell.length_b   1.000
_cell.length_c   1.000
_cell.angle_alpha   90.00
_cell.angle_beta   90.00
_cell.angle_gamma   90.00
#
_symmetry.space_group_name_H-M   'P 1'
#
loop_
_entity.id
_entity.type
_entity.pdbx_description
1 polymer ?
#
loop_
_entity_poly.entity_id
_entity_poly.type
_entity_poly.pdbx_seq_one_letter_code
_entity_poly.pdbx_strand_id
1 'polypeptide(L)'
;MTGKIRTYIIIALLLLCQNIMAQNKTPTTDSPSQSDLGIFALPPFERAVRCIKYYEGWHDIKRNYPYIGWGHRILPHEKFSKNLTYQHADSLLRSDLTKLCAMFRKYGKDSLLLAVLAYNVGPYKILGNKRFPKSRLLQKIERGLHEIGRAHV
;
A
#
# COMPACT_ATOMS: atom_id res chain seq x y z
N MET A 1 -2.01 -18.87 -3.11
CA MET A 1 -2.82 -17.83 -2.43
C MET A 1 -4.03 -17.52 -3.28
N THR A 2 -5.19 -17.88 -2.77
CA THR A 2 -6.46 -17.95 -3.49
C THR A 2 -6.99 -16.56 -3.88
N GLY A 3 -7.71 -16.48 -5.01
CA GLY A 3 -8.24 -15.23 -5.60
C GLY A 3 -9.08 -14.34 -4.67
N LYS A 4 -9.62 -14.88 -3.58
CA LYS A 4 -10.40 -14.14 -2.58
C LYS A 4 -9.58 -13.05 -1.84
N ILE A 5 -8.32 -13.31 -1.48
CA ILE A 5 -7.45 -12.32 -0.82
C ILE A 5 -7.17 -11.13 -1.73
N ARG A 6 -6.98 -11.36 -3.03
CA ARG A 6 -6.77 -10.29 -4.02
C ARG A 6 -7.98 -9.35 -4.14
N THR A 7 -9.19 -9.89 -4.02
CA THR A 7 -10.44 -9.11 -4.11
C THR A 7 -10.60 -8.19 -2.90
N TYR A 8 -10.34 -8.67 -1.68
CA TYR A 8 -10.46 -7.87 -0.46
C TYR A 8 -9.45 -6.72 -0.40
N ILE A 9 -8.24 -6.93 -0.91
CA ILE A 9 -7.20 -5.89 -0.95
C ILE A 9 -7.60 -4.77 -1.93
N ILE A 10 -8.20 -5.12 -3.06
CA ILE A 10 -8.72 -4.14 -4.02
C ILE A 10 -9.87 -3.32 -3.40
N ILE A 11 -10.74 -3.97 -2.64
CA ILE A 11 -11.85 -3.29 -1.92
C ILE A 11 -11.30 -2.36 -0.84
N ALA A 12 -10.30 -2.77 -0.06
CA ALA A 12 -9.66 -1.92 0.95
C ALA A 12 -8.94 -0.72 0.32
N LEU A 13 -8.32 -0.90 -0.84
CA LEU A 13 -7.71 0.18 -1.62
C LEU A 13 -8.75 1.17 -2.15
N LEU A 14 -9.92 0.71 -2.59
CA LEU A 14 -11.04 1.56 -3.03
C LEU A 14 -11.61 2.37 -1.86
N LEU A 15 -11.76 1.77 -0.68
CA LEU A 15 -12.19 2.47 0.54
C LEU A 15 -11.18 3.53 1.01
N LEU A 16 -9.87 3.27 0.87
CA LEU A 16 -8.82 4.27 1.11
C LEU A 16 -8.90 5.45 0.14
N CYS A 17 -9.22 5.21 -1.13
CA CYS A 17 -9.38 6.26 -2.16
C CYS A 17 -10.60 7.15 -1.91
N GLN A 18 -11.74 6.59 -1.49
CA GLN A 18 -12.95 7.36 -1.24
C GLN A 18 -12.76 8.40 -0.12
N ASN A 19 -11.95 8.10 0.89
CA ASN A 19 -11.68 9.04 1.99
C ASN A 19 -10.71 10.17 1.61
N ILE A 20 -9.88 10.01 0.59
CA ILE A 20 -9.02 11.10 0.08
C ILE A 20 -9.86 12.14 -0.66
N MET A 21 -10.96 11.74 -1.32
CA MET A 21 -11.87 12.66 -2.01
C MET A 21 -12.85 13.35 -1.07
N ALA A 22 -13.15 12.79 0.12
CA ALA A 22 -14.08 13.36 1.10
C ALA A 22 -13.51 14.55 1.90
N GLN A 23 -12.19 14.78 1.87
CA GLN A 23 -11.56 15.89 2.60
C GLN A 23 -11.74 17.29 1.97
N ASN A 24 -12.42 17.38 0.81
CA ASN A 24 -12.68 18.65 0.14
C ASN A 24 -14.11 19.21 0.38
N LYS A 25 -14.86 18.67 1.33
CA LYS A 25 -16.15 19.26 1.76
C LYS A 25 -15.92 20.11 3.01
N THR A 26 -16.37 21.37 2.94
CA THR A 26 -16.45 22.32 4.06
C THR A 26 -17.08 21.70 5.30
N PRO A 27 -16.54 21.96 6.50
CA PRO A 27 -17.03 21.37 7.74
C PRO A 27 -18.43 21.90 8.08
N THR A 28 -19.43 21.06 8.09
CA THR A 28 -20.66 21.27 8.84
C THR A 28 -20.41 20.88 10.31
N THR A 29 -21.03 21.58 11.22
CA THR A 29 -20.74 21.78 12.65
C THR A 29 -20.90 20.58 13.59
N ASP A 30 -20.95 19.34 13.10
CA ASP A 30 -20.97 18.12 13.91
C ASP A 30 -19.75 17.25 13.56
N SER A 31 -18.61 17.58 14.18
CA SER A 31 -17.40 16.74 14.07
C SER A 31 -17.59 15.47 14.90
N PRO A 32 -17.47 14.26 14.34
CA PRO A 32 -17.48 13.02 15.10
C PRO A 32 -16.34 13.06 16.14
N SER A 33 -16.60 12.52 17.33
CA SER A 33 -15.58 12.47 18.38
C SER A 33 -14.35 11.69 17.89
N GLN A 34 -13.16 12.04 18.39
CA GLN A 34 -11.90 11.39 17.97
C GLN A 34 -11.90 9.86 18.23
N SER A 35 -12.75 9.39 19.16
CA SER A 35 -13.00 7.98 19.45
C SER A 35 -13.74 7.25 18.34
N ASP A 36 -14.61 7.95 17.59
CA ASP A 36 -15.45 7.36 16.56
C ASP A 36 -14.75 7.23 15.20
N LEU A 37 -13.63 7.92 15.02
CA LEU A 37 -12.86 7.91 13.77
C LEU A 37 -12.03 6.62 13.57
N GLY A 38 -11.74 5.85 14.64
CA GLY A 38 -11.03 4.58 14.53
C GLY A 38 -9.75 4.66 13.70
N ILE A 39 -9.64 3.78 12.70
CA ILE A 39 -8.48 3.74 11.79
C ILE A 39 -8.32 5.03 10.96
N PHE A 40 -9.40 5.79 10.75
CA PHE A 40 -9.38 7.01 9.94
C PHE A 40 -8.74 8.21 10.66
N ALA A 41 -8.63 8.17 11.99
CA ALA A 41 -7.87 9.14 12.76
C ALA A 41 -6.35 9.05 12.54
N LEU A 42 -5.86 7.93 12.02
CA LEU A 42 -4.44 7.70 11.79
C LEU A 42 -3.94 8.43 10.52
N PRO A 43 -2.67 8.87 10.53
CA PRO A 43 -2.01 9.33 9.31
C PRO A 43 -2.10 8.27 8.18
N PRO A 44 -2.13 8.69 6.89
CA PRO A 44 -2.32 7.77 5.76
C PRO A 44 -1.35 6.58 5.74
N PHE A 45 -0.07 6.81 6.05
CA PHE A 45 0.93 5.75 6.11
C PHE A 45 0.63 4.72 7.20
N GLU A 46 0.21 5.17 8.40
CA GLU A 46 -0.15 4.28 9.50
C GLU A 46 -1.41 3.47 9.18
N ARG A 47 -2.37 4.06 8.50
CA ARG A 47 -3.54 3.33 7.97
C ARG A 47 -3.13 2.23 7.01
N ALA A 48 -2.22 2.54 6.07
CA ALA A 48 -1.69 1.57 5.12
C ALA A 48 -0.99 0.41 5.82
N VAL A 49 -0.14 0.69 6.81
CA VAL A 49 0.54 -0.33 7.64
C VAL A 49 -0.46 -1.23 8.35
N ARG A 50 -1.49 -0.66 8.99
CA ARG A 50 -2.53 -1.45 9.67
C ARG A 50 -3.34 -2.30 8.71
N CYS A 51 -3.73 -1.75 7.56
CA CYS A 51 -4.44 -2.50 6.52
C CYS A 51 -3.61 -3.68 6.00
N ILE A 52 -2.33 -3.47 5.70
CA ILE A 52 -1.44 -4.55 5.25
C ILE A 52 -1.37 -5.65 6.31
N LYS A 53 -1.12 -5.31 7.57
CA LYS A 53 -1.08 -6.29 8.66
C LYS A 53 -2.36 -7.12 8.79
N TYR A 54 -3.50 -6.47 8.67
CA TYR A 54 -4.80 -7.12 8.78
C TYR A 54 -5.04 -8.12 7.64
N TYR A 55 -4.73 -7.74 6.40
CA TYR A 55 -5.02 -8.58 5.23
C TYR A 55 -3.95 -9.62 4.92
N GLU A 56 -2.67 -9.32 5.14
CA GLU A 56 -1.59 -10.29 4.94
C GLU A 56 -1.56 -11.34 6.05
N GLY A 57 -1.88 -10.96 7.30
CA GLY A 57 -1.73 -11.82 8.45
C GLY A 57 -0.26 -12.13 8.75
N TRP A 58 -0.05 -13.04 9.71
CA TRP A 58 1.30 -13.43 10.12
C TRP A 58 1.85 -14.57 9.27
N HIS A 59 3.03 -14.37 8.71
CA HIS A 59 3.78 -15.37 7.95
C HIS A 59 4.87 -16.01 8.80
N ASP A 60 4.73 -17.31 9.06
CA ASP A 60 5.77 -18.14 9.69
C ASP A 60 6.76 -18.62 8.62
N ILE A 61 8.07 -18.53 8.91
CA ILE A 61 9.13 -18.90 7.97
C ILE A 61 9.05 -20.35 7.49
N LYS A 62 8.55 -21.27 8.33
CA LYS A 62 8.45 -22.68 7.97
C LYS A 62 7.33 -22.97 6.99
N ARG A 63 6.21 -22.24 7.12
CA ARG A 63 4.98 -22.46 6.35
C ARG A 63 4.87 -21.58 5.12
N ASN A 64 5.44 -20.38 5.20
CA ASN A 64 5.20 -19.33 4.22
C ASN A 64 6.46 -18.94 3.43
N TYR A 65 7.57 -19.72 3.56
CA TYR A 65 8.79 -19.42 2.80
C TYR A 65 8.49 -19.15 1.32
N PRO A 66 9.04 -18.12 0.71
CA PRO A 66 10.08 -17.20 1.20
C PRO A 66 9.53 -15.93 1.89
N TYR A 67 8.35 -15.96 2.49
CA TYR A 67 7.74 -14.82 3.17
C TYR A 67 7.79 -14.98 4.68
N ILE A 68 7.95 -13.85 5.42
CA ILE A 68 8.05 -13.80 6.87
C ILE A 68 7.35 -12.54 7.42
N GLY A 69 6.88 -12.62 8.67
CA GLY A 69 6.22 -11.50 9.35
C GLY A 69 4.94 -11.06 8.64
N TRP A 70 4.85 -9.81 8.25
CA TRP A 70 3.69 -9.25 7.56
C TRP A 70 3.83 -9.29 6.02
N GLY A 71 4.44 -10.34 5.49
CA GLY A 71 4.58 -10.53 4.04
C GLY A 71 5.91 -10.05 3.46
N HIS A 72 6.92 -9.76 4.31
CA HIS A 72 8.27 -9.46 3.84
C HIS A 72 8.85 -10.67 3.09
N ARG A 73 9.32 -10.47 1.87
CA ARG A 73 10.01 -11.50 1.09
C ARG A 73 11.47 -11.53 1.46
N ILE A 74 11.92 -12.64 2.04
CA ILE A 74 13.33 -12.85 2.40
C ILE A 74 14.22 -12.75 1.16
N LEU A 75 15.21 -11.88 1.22
CA LEU A 75 16.20 -11.71 0.16
C LEU A 75 17.38 -12.66 0.34
N PRO A 76 18.16 -12.99 -0.71
CA PRO A 76 19.23 -13.98 -0.64
C PRO A 76 20.32 -13.69 0.41
N HIS A 77 20.52 -12.41 0.74
CA HIS A 77 21.51 -11.95 1.74
C HIS A 77 20.94 -11.84 3.15
N GLU A 78 19.63 -12.02 3.32
CA GLU A 78 18.98 -11.90 4.62
C GLU A 78 18.91 -13.24 5.32
N LYS A 79 19.20 -13.23 6.62
CA LYS A 79 19.10 -14.41 7.50
C LYS A 79 18.17 -14.06 8.66
N PHE A 80 17.05 -14.76 8.76
CA PHE A 80 16.13 -14.60 9.87
C PHE A 80 16.17 -15.82 10.79
N SER A 81 16.16 -15.58 12.10
CA SER A 81 15.94 -16.63 13.09
C SER A 81 14.49 -17.11 13.03
N LYS A 82 14.22 -18.31 13.54
CA LYS A 82 12.88 -18.87 13.63
C LYS A 82 11.91 -17.99 14.47
N ASN A 83 12.45 -17.13 15.32
CA ASN A 83 11.72 -16.29 16.27
C ASN A 83 11.77 -14.82 15.82
N LEU A 84 11.14 -14.49 14.71
CA LEU A 84 10.94 -13.10 14.33
C LEU A 84 9.98 -12.44 15.31
N THR A 85 10.39 -11.34 15.95
CA THR A 85 9.52 -10.55 16.82
C THR A 85 8.55 -9.71 16.03
N TYR A 86 7.37 -9.38 16.63
CA TYR A 86 6.41 -8.46 16.03
C TYR A 86 7.00 -7.09 15.70
N GLN A 87 7.86 -6.55 16.59
CA GLN A 87 8.54 -5.27 16.37
C GLN A 87 9.47 -5.31 15.17
N HIS A 88 10.25 -6.39 15.02
CA HIS A 88 11.13 -6.55 13.87
C HIS A 88 10.34 -6.70 12.57
N ALA A 89 9.25 -7.49 12.59
CA ALA A 89 8.36 -7.62 11.44
C ALA A 89 7.70 -6.29 11.06
N ASP A 90 7.30 -5.46 12.05
CA ASP A 90 6.78 -4.12 11.82
C ASP A 90 7.81 -3.21 11.13
N SER A 91 9.04 -3.25 11.60
CA SER A 91 10.15 -2.49 10.99
C SER A 91 10.40 -2.92 9.54
N LEU A 92 10.38 -4.21 9.24
CA LEU A 92 10.51 -4.75 7.88
C LEU A 92 9.38 -4.25 6.97
N LEU A 93 8.12 -4.39 7.41
CA LEU A 93 6.97 -3.91 6.65
C LEU A 93 7.08 -2.41 6.35
N ARG A 94 7.41 -1.58 7.34
CA ARG A 94 7.58 -0.12 7.17
C ARG A 94 8.71 0.21 6.19
N SER A 95 9.85 -0.48 6.32
CA SER A 95 10.98 -0.33 5.41
C SER A 95 10.58 -0.66 3.98
N ASP A 96 9.91 -1.79 3.76
CA ASP A 96 9.48 -2.21 2.42
C ASP A 96 8.45 -1.24 1.83
N LEU A 97 7.46 -0.81 2.62
CA LEU A 97 6.46 0.16 2.16
C LEU A 97 7.11 1.51 1.83
N THR A 98 8.08 1.97 2.62
CA THR A 98 8.84 3.21 2.37
C THR A 98 9.63 3.11 1.06
N LYS A 99 10.30 1.99 0.81
CA LYS A 99 11.02 1.74 -0.45
C LYS A 99 10.06 1.77 -1.65
N LEU A 100 8.88 1.16 -1.50
CA LEU A 100 7.85 1.19 -2.54
C LEU A 100 7.32 2.61 -2.77
N CYS A 101 7.05 3.39 -1.72
CA CYS A 101 6.67 4.80 -1.87
C CYS A 101 7.74 5.60 -2.63
N ALA A 102 9.01 5.35 -2.35
CA ALA A 102 10.11 6.00 -3.07
C ALA A 102 10.12 5.65 -4.58
N MET A 103 9.82 4.40 -4.95
CA MET A 103 9.70 3.99 -6.37
C MET A 103 8.57 4.72 -7.10
N PHE A 104 7.49 5.06 -6.40
CA PHE A 104 6.32 5.75 -6.96
C PHE A 104 6.29 7.25 -6.68
N ARG A 105 7.38 7.85 -6.14
CA ARG A 105 7.44 9.26 -5.72
C ARG A 105 6.96 10.25 -6.78
N LYS A 106 7.26 10.00 -8.06
CA LYS A 106 6.86 10.87 -9.17
C LYS A 106 5.34 10.99 -9.38
N TYR A 107 4.55 10.11 -8.78
CA TYR A 107 3.08 10.12 -8.86
C TYR A 107 2.41 10.92 -7.73
N GLY A 108 3.19 11.64 -6.91
CA GLY A 108 2.70 12.58 -5.91
C GLY A 108 1.73 11.92 -4.92
N LYS A 109 0.49 12.42 -4.84
CA LYS A 109 -0.55 11.93 -3.94
C LYS A 109 -0.90 10.45 -4.12
N ASP A 110 -0.69 9.90 -5.31
CA ASP A 110 -0.99 8.50 -5.62
C ASP A 110 0.14 7.55 -5.21
N SER A 111 1.29 8.08 -4.75
CA SER A 111 2.48 7.31 -4.40
C SER A 111 2.19 6.22 -3.36
N LEU A 112 1.52 6.55 -2.25
CA LEU A 112 1.21 5.60 -1.20
C LEU A 112 0.22 4.52 -1.67
N LEU A 113 -0.80 4.90 -2.43
CA LEU A 113 -1.76 3.96 -3.02
C LEU A 113 -1.07 2.94 -3.92
N LEU A 114 -0.19 3.42 -4.80
CA LEU A 114 0.59 2.57 -5.70
C LEU A 114 1.57 1.68 -4.93
N ALA A 115 2.16 2.17 -3.84
CA ALA A 115 3.05 1.41 -2.98
C ALA A 115 2.31 0.27 -2.27
N VAL A 116 1.13 0.51 -1.71
CA VAL A 116 0.30 -0.52 -1.08
C VAL A 116 -0.14 -1.58 -2.11
N LEU A 117 -0.53 -1.17 -3.31
CA LEU A 117 -0.83 -2.11 -4.39
C LEU A 117 0.41 -2.93 -4.79
N ALA A 118 1.58 -2.27 -4.89
CA ALA A 118 2.85 -2.91 -5.21
C ALA A 118 3.30 -3.92 -4.15
N TYR A 119 3.02 -3.66 -2.88
CA TYR A 119 3.29 -4.59 -1.78
C TYR A 119 2.64 -5.93 -2.03
N ASN A 120 1.42 -5.93 -2.56
CA ASN A 120 0.65 -7.14 -2.86
C ASN A 120 1.03 -7.84 -4.16
N VAL A 121 1.13 -7.08 -5.24
CA VAL A 121 1.27 -7.67 -6.59
C VAL A 121 2.70 -7.63 -7.11
N GLY A 122 3.57 -6.91 -6.43
CA GLY A 122 4.93 -6.61 -6.87
C GLY A 122 5.01 -5.34 -7.73
N PRO A 123 6.05 -4.50 -7.53
CA PRO A 123 6.16 -3.18 -8.17
C PRO A 123 6.24 -3.26 -9.70
N TYR A 124 6.89 -4.28 -10.24
CA TYR A 124 7.07 -4.41 -11.70
C TYR A 124 5.80 -4.83 -12.45
N LYS A 125 4.79 -5.35 -11.77
CA LYS A 125 3.47 -5.56 -12.38
C LYS A 125 2.70 -4.25 -12.56
N ILE A 126 3.10 -3.21 -11.83
CA ILE A 126 2.52 -1.87 -11.93
C ILE A 126 3.34 -1.03 -12.88
N LEU A 127 4.64 -0.90 -12.63
CA LEU A 127 5.57 -0.08 -13.42
C LEU A 127 5.81 -0.63 -14.82
N GLY A 128 5.69 -1.93 -14.99
CA GLY A 128 6.13 -2.63 -16.19
C GLY A 128 7.63 -2.93 -16.17
N ASN A 129 8.03 -3.89 -16.97
CA ASN A 129 9.42 -4.24 -17.26
C ASN A 129 9.48 -5.01 -18.59
N LYS A 130 10.63 -5.63 -18.93
CA LYS A 130 10.77 -6.43 -20.18
C LYS A 130 9.75 -7.60 -20.29
N ARG A 131 9.26 -8.11 -19.15
CA ARG A 131 8.31 -9.26 -19.10
C ARG A 131 6.86 -8.82 -19.00
N PHE A 132 6.58 -7.69 -18.35
CA PHE A 132 5.23 -7.20 -18.07
C PHE A 132 5.05 -5.79 -18.63
N PRO A 133 3.96 -5.53 -19.37
CA PRO A 133 3.62 -4.17 -19.76
C PRO A 133 3.23 -3.34 -18.54
N LYS A 134 3.33 -2.03 -18.65
CA LYS A 134 2.85 -1.08 -17.64
C LYS A 134 1.35 -1.32 -17.37
N SER A 135 0.95 -1.31 -16.10
CA SER A 135 -0.44 -1.53 -15.72
C SER A 135 -1.38 -0.47 -16.30
N ARG A 136 -2.63 -0.86 -16.59
CA ARG A 136 -3.66 0.08 -17.07
C ARG A 136 -3.94 1.20 -16.05
N LEU A 137 -3.90 0.89 -14.74
CA LEU A 137 -4.05 1.89 -13.68
C LEU A 137 -2.98 2.97 -13.81
N LEU A 138 -1.72 2.57 -13.91
CA LEU A 138 -0.61 3.53 -14.00
C LEU A 138 -0.69 4.37 -15.27
N GLN A 139 -1.06 3.77 -16.41
CA GLN A 139 -1.28 4.50 -17.66
C GLN A 139 -2.38 5.55 -17.53
N LYS A 140 -3.47 5.26 -16.81
CA LYS A 140 -4.56 6.23 -16.56
C LYS A 140 -4.09 7.38 -15.67
N ILE A 141 -3.34 7.09 -14.59
CA ILE A 141 -2.78 8.12 -13.72
C ILE A 141 -1.84 9.04 -14.52
N GLU A 142 -0.96 8.47 -15.34
CA GLU A 142 -0.04 9.26 -16.18
C GLU A 142 -0.77 10.16 -17.18
N ARG A 143 -1.85 9.70 -17.81
CA ARG A 143 -2.69 10.53 -18.70
C ARG A 143 -3.33 11.70 -17.94
N GLY A 144 -3.93 11.43 -16.78
CA GLY A 144 -4.52 12.48 -15.94
C GLY A 144 -3.51 13.53 -15.49
N LEU A 145 -2.29 13.14 -15.15
CA LEU A 145 -1.21 14.08 -14.84
C LEU A 145 -0.81 14.95 -16.04
N HIS A 146 -0.79 14.39 -17.25
CA HIS A 146 -0.51 15.15 -18.48
C HIS A 146 -1.63 16.15 -18.82
N GLU A 147 -2.88 15.80 -18.60
CA GLU A 147 -4.02 16.70 -18.83
C GLU A 147 -3.99 17.90 -17.89
N ILE A 148 -3.71 17.68 -16.59
CA ILE A 148 -3.56 18.75 -15.59
C ILE A 148 -2.39 19.67 -15.96
N GLY A 149 -1.25 19.13 -16.39
CA GLY A 149 -0.10 19.92 -16.80
C GLY A 149 -0.36 20.82 -18.02
N ARG A 150 -1.26 20.43 -18.93
CA ARG A 150 -1.65 21.26 -20.09
C ARG A 150 -2.64 22.35 -19.74
N ALA A 151 -3.45 22.19 -18.70
CA ALA A 151 -4.44 23.18 -18.27
C ALA A 151 -3.82 24.37 -17.54
N HIS A 152 -2.53 24.31 -17.19
CA HIS A 152 -1.79 25.36 -16.48
C HIS A 152 -0.74 26.07 -17.32
N VAL A 153 -0.72 25.88 -18.65
CA VAL A 153 0.07 26.60 -19.63
C VAL A 153 -0.85 27.44 -20.48
#